data_50181152f13aacfd2e1f97fb8277c553
#
_entry.id   50181152f13aacfd2e1f97fb8277c553
#
_cell.length_a   1.000
_cell.length_b   1.000
_cell.length_c   1.000
_cell.angle_alpha   90.00
_cell.angle_beta   90.00
_cell.angle_gamma   90.00
#
_symmetry.space_group_name_H-M   'P 1'
#
loop_
_entity.id
_entity.type
_entity.pdbx_description
1 polymer ?
#
loop_
_entity_poly.entity_id
_entity_poly.type
_entity_poly.pdbx_seq_one_letter_code
_entity_poly.pdbx_strand_id
1 'polypeptide(L)'
;AWRPVKKDKMTDRQFKNLIKSGGVLSPDKKTWFPSEASRRAQEMCVDQNVPVGPTTDVEWNEIRDFLRPVMLNFVHCKNILLDGVTFQNSPAWNIHPLMSENIILNKVTVRNPWYSQNGDGIDLESCKNTLIVNSSFDVGDDAICMKSGKNEDGRARNIPTENVIVENCVV
;
A
#
# COMPACT_ATOMS: atom_id res chain seq x y z
N ALA A 1 3.77 -2.39 16.25
CA ALA A 1 3.27 -2.35 14.88
C ALA A 1 1.86 -1.79 14.89
N TRP A 2 1.61 -0.76 14.14
CA TRP A 2 0.34 -0.04 14.07
C TRP A 2 -0.57 -0.51 12.92
N ARG A 3 -0.21 -1.60 12.24
CA ARG A 3 -1.00 -2.21 11.17
C ARG A 3 -2.04 -3.18 11.71
N PRO A 4 -3.24 -3.25 11.12
CA PRO A 4 -4.13 -4.38 11.34
C PRO A 4 -3.52 -5.66 10.75
N VAL A 5 -3.79 -6.79 11.38
CA VAL A 5 -3.27 -8.08 10.94
C VAL A 5 -4.43 -9.07 10.81
N LYS A 6 -4.63 -9.61 9.62
CA LYS A 6 -5.63 -10.64 9.37
C LYS A 6 -5.16 -12.01 9.87
N LYS A 7 -6.06 -12.76 10.46
CA LYS A 7 -5.80 -14.10 10.98
C LYS A 7 -5.31 -15.06 9.88
N ASP A 8 -5.84 -14.98 8.69
CA ASP A 8 -5.50 -15.82 7.54
C ASP A 8 -4.08 -15.61 7.00
N LYS A 9 -3.43 -14.50 7.37
CA LYS A 9 -2.03 -14.20 7.05
C LYS A 9 -1.03 -14.76 8.08
N MET A 10 -1.49 -15.53 9.07
CA MET A 10 -0.67 -16.06 10.16
C MET A 10 -1.04 -17.48 10.52
N THR A 11 -0.12 -18.20 11.18
CA THR A 11 -0.46 -19.44 11.88
C THR A 11 -1.28 -19.13 13.14
N ASP A 12 -2.09 -20.07 13.60
CA ASP A 12 -2.86 -19.92 14.84
C ASP A 12 -1.99 -19.59 16.05
N ARG A 13 -0.77 -20.12 16.13
CA ARG A 13 0.19 -19.82 17.19
C ARG A 13 0.64 -18.35 17.15
N GLN A 14 0.98 -17.84 15.97
CA GLN A 14 1.38 -16.45 15.78
C GLN A 14 0.23 -15.52 16.14
N PHE A 15 -0.97 -15.80 15.67
CA PHE A 15 -2.15 -14.99 15.98
C PHE A 15 -2.49 -14.98 17.49
N LYS A 16 -2.41 -16.14 18.17
CA LYS A 16 -2.58 -16.23 19.62
C LYS A 16 -1.52 -15.38 20.38
N ASN A 17 -0.28 -15.40 19.93
CA ASN A 17 0.76 -14.58 20.53
C ASN A 17 0.52 -13.08 20.32
N LEU A 18 0.03 -12.70 19.13
CA LEU A 18 -0.34 -11.33 18.81
C LEU A 18 -1.48 -10.82 19.70
N ILE A 19 -2.51 -11.64 19.93
CA ILE A 19 -3.59 -11.31 20.87
C ILE A 19 -3.06 -11.11 22.28
N LYS A 20 -2.12 -11.93 22.74
CA LYS A 20 -1.51 -11.80 24.07
C LYS A 20 -0.66 -10.54 24.22
N SER A 21 -0.17 -9.95 23.13
CA SER A 21 0.60 -8.70 23.19
C SER A 21 -0.26 -7.46 23.44
N GLY A 22 -1.58 -7.61 23.49
CA GLY A 22 -2.54 -6.53 23.66
C GLY A 22 -3.28 -6.22 22.36
N GLY A 23 -3.92 -5.05 22.27
CA GLY A 23 -4.74 -4.65 21.13
C GLY A 23 -6.17 -5.16 21.22
N VAL A 24 -6.91 -5.03 20.12
CA VAL A 24 -8.32 -5.39 20.02
C VAL A 24 -8.59 -6.21 18.77
N LEU A 25 -9.66 -6.98 18.79
CA LEU A 25 -10.12 -7.76 17.63
C LEU A 25 -11.29 -7.06 16.93
N SER A 26 -11.40 -7.29 15.62
CA SER A 26 -12.64 -7.00 14.89
C SER A 26 -13.82 -7.77 15.48
N PRO A 27 -15.08 -7.33 15.27
CA PRO A 27 -16.28 -8.02 15.75
C PRO A 27 -16.33 -9.50 15.30
N ASP A 28 -15.89 -9.82 14.11
CA ASP A 28 -15.82 -11.18 13.57
C ASP A 28 -14.59 -11.99 14.05
N LYS A 29 -13.73 -11.37 14.88
CA LYS A 29 -12.51 -11.93 15.44
C LYS A 29 -11.47 -12.40 14.40
N LYS A 30 -11.54 -11.88 13.18
CA LYS A 30 -10.61 -12.26 12.09
C LYS A 30 -9.47 -11.28 11.88
N THR A 31 -9.58 -10.07 12.42
CA THR A 31 -8.54 -9.03 12.30
C THR A 31 -8.14 -8.52 13.68
N TRP A 32 -6.86 -8.45 13.91
CA TRP A 32 -6.29 -7.82 15.10
C TRP A 32 -5.85 -6.38 14.77
N PHE A 33 -6.12 -5.48 15.70
CA PHE A 33 -5.70 -4.08 15.64
C PHE A 33 -4.84 -3.74 16.86
N PRO A 34 -3.81 -2.90 16.71
CA PRO A 34 -2.93 -2.52 17.82
C PRO A 34 -3.65 -1.71 18.90
N SER A 35 -4.76 -1.06 18.59
CA SER A 35 -5.57 -0.28 19.53
C SER A 35 -7.00 -0.09 19.01
N GLU A 36 -7.87 0.39 19.87
CA GLU A 36 -9.23 0.81 19.50
C GLU A 36 -9.22 1.97 18.50
N ALA A 37 -8.30 2.92 18.65
CA ALA A 37 -8.15 4.03 17.70
C ALA A 37 -7.73 3.53 16.29
N SER A 38 -6.88 2.50 16.21
CA SER A 38 -6.55 1.85 14.95
C SER A 38 -7.77 1.16 14.31
N ARG A 39 -8.63 0.53 15.12
CA ARG A 39 -9.88 -0.06 14.64
C ARG A 39 -10.84 1.01 14.12
N ARG A 40 -11.01 2.12 14.85
CA ARG A 40 -11.81 3.26 14.40
C ARG A 40 -11.29 3.87 13.11
N ALA A 41 -9.98 3.99 12.96
CA ALA A 41 -9.37 4.47 11.71
C ALA A 41 -9.75 3.59 10.50
N GLN A 42 -9.84 2.28 10.69
CA GLN A 42 -10.32 1.36 9.66
C GLN A 42 -11.82 1.55 9.33
N GLU A 43 -12.63 1.91 10.33
CA GLU A 43 -14.06 2.18 10.13
C GLU A 43 -14.33 3.53 9.46
N MET A 44 -13.53 4.54 9.77
CA MET A 44 -13.66 5.90 9.22
C MET A 44 -13.02 6.08 7.85
N CYS A 45 -12.09 5.21 7.49
CA CYS A 45 -11.36 5.31 6.24
C CYS A 45 -11.27 3.94 5.56
N VAL A 46 -11.49 3.89 4.25
CA VAL A 46 -11.23 2.67 3.47
C VAL A 46 -9.76 2.29 3.61
N ASP A 47 -9.50 1.07 4.09
CA ASP A 47 -8.15 0.52 4.32
C ASP A 47 -7.23 1.43 5.16
N GLN A 48 -7.81 2.24 6.04
CA GLN A 48 -7.12 3.27 6.82
C GLN A 48 -6.40 4.31 5.96
N ASN A 49 -6.88 4.58 4.77
CA ASN A 49 -6.23 5.47 3.82
C ASN A 49 -7.18 6.58 3.31
N VAL A 50 -8.35 6.21 2.80
CA VAL A 50 -9.31 7.15 2.20
C VAL A 50 -10.49 7.38 3.13
N PRO A 51 -10.83 8.64 3.48
CA PRO A 51 -12.01 8.94 4.28
C PRO A 51 -13.30 8.47 3.61
N VAL A 52 -14.21 7.91 4.40
CA VAL A 52 -15.53 7.43 3.91
C VAL A 52 -16.62 8.49 4.07
N GLY A 53 -16.40 9.48 4.93
CA GLY A 53 -17.37 10.53 5.21
C GLY A 53 -16.72 11.84 5.69
N PRO A 54 -17.50 12.88 5.92
CA PRO A 54 -16.98 14.12 6.47
C PRO A 54 -16.38 13.85 7.85
N THR A 55 -15.19 14.37 8.03
CA THR A 55 -14.45 14.25 9.28
C THR A 55 -14.13 15.65 9.79
N THR A 56 -14.28 15.82 11.08
CA THR A 56 -13.84 17.03 11.78
C THR A 56 -12.36 16.94 12.11
N ASP A 57 -11.72 18.07 12.38
CA ASP A 57 -10.32 18.10 12.82
C ASP A 57 -10.09 17.28 14.10
N VAL A 58 -11.09 17.21 14.97
CA VAL A 58 -11.03 16.40 16.20
C VAL A 58 -10.98 14.92 15.86
N GLU A 59 -11.89 14.43 15.00
CA GLU A 59 -11.91 13.03 14.56
C GLU A 59 -10.62 12.65 13.81
N TRP A 60 -10.12 13.54 12.95
CA TRP A 60 -8.83 13.33 12.28
C TRP A 60 -7.68 13.19 13.27
N ASN A 61 -7.60 14.05 14.27
CA ASN A 61 -6.55 14.00 15.29
C ASN A 61 -6.58 12.69 16.09
N GLU A 62 -7.75 12.08 16.28
CA GLU A 62 -7.88 10.80 16.98
C GLU A 62 -7.34 9.61 16.19
N ILE A 63 -7.41 9.65 14.85
CA ILE A 63 -7.11 8.49 14.01
C ILE A 63 -5.85 8.65 13.14
N ARG A 64 -5.35 9.87 12.93
CA ARG A 64 -4.25 10.15 11.97
C ARG A 64 -3.01 9.28 12.15
N ASP A 65 -2.65 8.95 13.39
CA ASP A 65 -1.47 8.16 13.71
C ASP A 65 -1.67 6.66 13.36
N PHE A 66 -2.88 6.27 13.03
CA PHE A 66 -3.26 4.91 12.62
C PHE A 66 -3.63 4.81 11.14
N LEU A 67 -3.53 5.89 10.39
CA LEU A 67 -3.69 5.86 8.94
C LEU A 67 -2.50 5.18 8.28
N ARG A 68 -2.76 4.61 7.11
CA ARG A 68 -1.74 3.89 6.34
C ARG A 68 -1.50 4.59 5.01
N PRO A 69 -0.74 5.70 4.98
CA PRO A 69 -0.43 6.38 3.73
C PRO A 69 0.45 5.51 2.83
N VAL A 70 0.33 5.71 1.54
CA VAL A 70 1.31 5.26 0.56
C VAL A 70 2.66 5.92 0.86
N MET A 71 3.75 5.17 0.77
CA MET A 71 5.07 5.72 1.11
C MET A 71 5.53 6.79 0.14
N LEU A 72 5.37 6.55 -1.17
CA LEU A 72 5.78 7.47 -2.22
C LEU A 72 4.68 7.56 -3.27
N ASN A 73 4.10 8.74 -3.45
CA ASN A 73 3.04 8.99 -4.40
C ASN A 73 3.43 10.07 -5.40
N PHE A 74 3.35 9.76 -6.69
CA PHE A 74 3.57 10.71 -7.79
C PHE A 74 2.26 10.90 -8.54
N VAL A 75 1.68 12.07 -8.50
CA VAL A 75 0.42 12.36 -9.17
C VAL A 75 0.64 13.34 -10.31
N HIS A 76 0.27 12.97 -11.54
CA HIS A 76 0.46 13.78 -12.75
C HIS A 76 1.92 14.24 -12.97
N CYS A 77 2.87 13.37 -12.60
CA CYS A 77 4.30 13.67 -12.76
C CYS A 77 4.83 13.16 -14.10
N LYS A 78 5.91 13.80 -14.56
CA LYS A 78 6.65 13.39 -15.76
C LYS A 78 8.13 13.30 -15.49
N ASN A 79 8.80 12.35 -16.18
CA ASN A 79 10.25 12.15 -16.11
C ASN A 79 10.72 11.80 -14.68
N ILE A 80 10.18 10.71 -14.15
CA ILE A 80 10.52 10.18 -12.82
C ILE A 80 11.68 9.22 -12.96
N LEU A 81 12.73 9.43 -12.20
CA LEU A 81 13.85 8.49 -12.06
C LEU A 81 14.04 8.11 -10.59
N LEU A 82 13.95 6.82 -10.32
CA LEU A 82 14.36 6.22 -9.05
C LEU A 82 15.55 5.30 -9.35
N ASP A 83 16.72 5.64 -8.82
CA ASP A 83 17.95 4.91 -9.09
C ASP A 83 18.69 4.55 -7.81
N GLY A 84 18.95 3.26 -7.58
CA GLY A 84 19.72 2.75 -6.45
C GLY A 84 19.10 2.93 -5.06
N VAL A 85 17.80 3.21 -4.97
CA VAL A 85 17.12 3.50 -3.69
C VAL A 85 16.41 2.28 -3.11
N THR A 86 16.30 2.25 -1.78
CA THR A 86 15.57 1.20 -1.05
C THR A 86 14.36 1.78 -0.34
N PHE A 87 13.20 1.18 -0.56
CA PHE A 87 11.95 1.44 0.15
C PHE A 87 11.59 0.24 1.00
N GLN A 88 11.23 0.45 2.26
CA GLN A 88 10.89 -0.66 3.14
C GLN A 88 9.91 -0.28 4.26
N ASN A 89 9.17 -1.27 4.72
CA ASN A 89 8.24 -1.11 5.85
C ASN A 89 7.15 -0.06 5.61
N SER A 90 6.68 0.07 4.37
CA SER A 90 5.54 0.91 4.08
C SER A 90 4.30 0.47 4.87
N PRO A 91 3.49 1.40 5.35
CA PRO A 91 2.22 1.07 5.99
C PRO A 91 1.17 0.53 5.02
N ALA A 92 1.25 0.89 3.76
CA ALA A 92 0.44 0.40 2.65
C ALA A 92 1.35 0.21 1.43
N TRP A 93 0.91 0.55 0.23
CA TRP A 93 1.72 0.52 -0.99
C TRP A 93 3.04 1.28 -0.82
N ASN A 94 4.11 0.81 -1.43
CA ASN A 94 5.39 1.51 -1.37
C ASN A 94 5.46 2.64 -2.41
N ILE A 95 5.40 2.32 -3.69
CA ILE A 95 5.57 3.27 -4.78
C ILE A 95 4.27 3.32 -5.58
N HIS A 96 3.64 4.49 -5.67
CA HIS A 96 2.40 4.68 -6.40
C HIS A 96 2.47 5.87 -7.35
N PRO A 97 2.93 5.67 -8.57
CA PRO A 97 2.72 6.64 -9.64
C PRO A 97 1.27 6.57 -10.12
N LEU A 98 0.61 7.72 -10.18
CA LEU A 98 -0.75 7.90 -10.63
C LEU A 98 -0.81 8.90 -11.78
N MET A 99 -1.37 8.49 -12.91
CA MET A 99 -1.48 9.35 -14.12
C MET A 99 -0.15 10.04 -14.47
N SER A 100 0.94 9.28 -14.35
CA SER A 100 2.31 9.78 -14.55
C SER A 100 2.96 9.12 -15.77
N GLU A 101 3.95 9.78 -16.35
CA GLU A 101 4.61 9.29 -17.56
C GLU A 101 6.14 9.42 -17.53
N ASN A 102 6.82 8.59 -18.35
CA ASN A 102 8.28 8.49 -18.46
C ASN A 102 8.90 8.16 -17.10
N ILE A 103 8.65 6.96 -16.62
CA ILE A 103 9.03 6.48 -15.29
C ILE A 103 10.16 5.46 -15.45
N ILE A 104 11.27 5.66 -14.77
CA ILE A 104 12.39 4.72 -14.75
C ILE A 104 12.70 4.34 -13.30
N LEU A 105 12.65 3.04 -13.03
CA LEU A 105 13.19 2.43 -11.81
C LEU A 105 14.39 1.59 -12.19
N ASN A 106 15.56 1.93 -11.66
CA ASN A 106 16.82 1.19 -11.87
C ASN A 106 17.46 0.85 -10.53
N LYS A 107 17.80 -0.41 -10.32
CA LYS A 107 18.41 -0.89 -9.06
C LYS A 107 17.64 -0.50 -7.81
N VAL A 108 16.30 -0.48 -7.91
CA VAL A 108 15.41 -0.20 -6.76
C VAL A 108 15.18 -1.48 -5.97
N THR A 109 15.23 -1.37 -4.66
CA THR A 109 14.89 -2.47 -3.76
C THR A 109 13.65 -2.10 -2.95
N VAL A 110 12.63 -2.93 -2.99
CA VAL A 110 11.42 -2.75 -2.17
C VAL A 110 11.25 -3.94 -1.25
N ARG A 111 11.05 -3.67 0.05
CA ARG A 111 10.87 -4.72 1.06
C ARG A 111 9.74 -4.40 2.02
N ASN A 112 8.80 -5.33 2.11
CA ASN A 112 7.78 -5.32 3.16
C ASN A 112 7.69 -6.71 3.80
N PRO A 113 7.34 -6.82 5.08
CA PRO A 113 7.10 -8.12 5.69
C PRO A 113 6.05 -8.92 4.92
N TRP A 114 6.22 -10.23 4.79
CA TRP A 114 5.30 -11.12 4.08
C TRP A 114 3.83 -11.03 4.55
N TYR A 115 3.61 -10.63 5.79
CA TYR A 115 2.28 -10.42 6.38
C TYR A 115 1.74 -8.99 6.19
N SER A 116 2.46 -8.15 5.46
CA SER A 116 2.06 -6.75 5.22
C SER A 116 0.86 -6.71 4.29
N GLN A 117 -0.31 -6.42 4.84
CA GLN A 117 -1.53 -6.27 4.07
C GLN A 117 -1.48 -4.98 3.25
N ASN A 118 -1.80 -5.09 1.95
CA ASN A 118 -1.63 -4.00 0.98
C ASN A 118 -0.20 -3.43 0.98
N GLY A 119 0.77 -4.29 1.22
CA GLY A 119 2.18 -3.91 1.24
C GLY A 119 2.84 -4.05 -0.13
N ASP A 120 2.12 -3.64 -1.18
CA ASP A 120 2.52 -3.75 -2.57
C ASP A 120 3.84 -3.03 -2.84
N GLY A 121 4.60 -3.53 -3.80
CA GLY A 121 5.89 -2.97 -4.17
C GLY A 121 5.76 -1.71 -4.99
N ILE A 122 5.16 -1.81 -6.16
CA ILE A 122 4.81 -0.68 -7.00
C ILE A 122 3.44 -0.87 -7.64
N ASP A 123 2.63 0.17 -7.61
CA ASP A 123 1.32 0.25 -8.25
C ASP A 123 1.34 1.31 -9.34
N LEU A 124 1.53 0.88 -10.59
CA LEU A 124 1.45 1.75 -11.76
C LEU A 124 -0.02 1.96 -12.10
N GLU A 125 -0.59 3.11 -11.74
CA GLU A 125 -2.00 3.42 -11.99
C GLU A 125 -2.16 4.48 -13.07
N SER A 126 -2.74 4.07 -14.20
CA SER A 126 -2.95 4.96 -15.36
C SER A 126 -1.65 5.64 -15.82
N CYS A 127 -0.56 4.89 -15.83
CA CYS A 127 0.78 5.36 -16.15
C CYS A 127 1.19 4.98 -17.58
N LYS A 128 2.15 5.72 -18.13
CA LYS A 128 2.65 5.49 -19.48
C LYS A 128 4.16 5.55 -19.57
N ASN A 129 4.74 4.71 -20.44
CA ASN A 129 6.18 4.66 -20.69
C ASN A 129 6.98 4.40 -19.40
N THR A 130 6.84 3.20 -18.84
CA THR A 130 7.55 2.81 -17.62
C THR A 130 8.59 1.74 -17.93
N LEU A 131 9.79 1.94 -17.38
CA LEU A 131 10.89 0.97 -17.41
C LEU A 131 11.28 0.60 -15.98
N ILE A 132 11.20 -0.67 -15.63
CA ILE A 132 11.65 -1.20 -14.34
C ILE A 132 12.75 -2.20 -14.62
N VAL A 133 13.99 -1.90 -14.21
CA VAL A 133 15.14 -2.73 -14.50
C VAL A 133 16.02 -2.99 -13.28
N ASN A 134 16.68 -4.14 -13.26
CA ASN A 134 17.68 -4.51 -12.24
C ASN A 134 17.17 -4.36 -10.80
N SER A 135 15.89 -4.53 -10.57
CA SER A 135 15.22 -4.20 -9.31
C SER A 135 14.68 -5.44 -8.58
N SER A 136 14.46 -5.31 -7.29
CA SER A 136 13.99 -6.42 -6.44
C SER A 136 12.80 -5.99 -5.58
N PHE A 137 11.76 -6.83 -5.55
CA PHE A 137 10.52 -6.59 -4.81
C PHE A 137 10.20 -7.81 -3.93
N ASP A 138 10.54 -7.73 -2.65
CA ASP A 138 10.23 -8.74 -1.63
C ASP A 138 9.16 -8.18 -0.69
N VAL A 139 7.91 -8.49 -0.98
CA VAL A 139 6.75 -7.84 -0.35
C VAL A 139 5.67 -8.86 0.03
N GLY A 140 4.71 -8.43 0.82
CA GLY A 140 3.65 -9.29 1.35
C GLY A 140 2.34 -9.25 0.55
N ASP A 141 2.28 -8.48 -0.53
CA ASP A 141 1.16 -8.37 -1.45
C ASP A 141 1.71 -8.28 -2.88
N ASP A 142 1.05 -7.63 -3.83
CA ASP A 142 1.51 -7.55 -5.23
C ASP A 142 2.89 -6.89 -5.36
N ALA A 143 3.83 -7.52 -6.03
CA ALA A 143 5.18 -6.99 -6.19
C ALA A 143 5.22 -5.84 -7.21
N ILE A 144 4.68 -6.09 -8.40
CA ILE A 144 4.52 -5.10 -9.47
C ILE A 144 3.09 -5.19 -9.98
N CYS A 145 2.32 -4.15 -9.80
CA CYS A 145 0.92 -4.10 -10.15
C CYS A 145 0.64 -3.01 -11.19
N MET A 146 -0.10 -3.36 -12.24
CA MET A 146 -0.52 -2.43 -13.29
C MET A 146 -2.02 -2.25 -13.21
N LYS A 147 -2.45 -1.02 -12.98
CA LYS A 147 -3.86 -0.64 -12.80
C LYS A 147 -4.24 0.45 -13.80
N SER A 148 -5.47 0.38 -14.32
CA SER A 148 -6.06 1.44 -15.17
C SER A 148 -7.16 2.19 -14.41
N GLY A 149 -6.92 2.45 -13.13
CA GLY A 149 -7.88 3.05 -12.21
C GLY A 149 -8.75 2.00 -11.52
N LYS A 150 -9.60 2.47 -10.63
CA LYS A 150 -10.48 1.63 -9.81
C LYS A 150 -11.95 2.03 -9.96
N ASN A 151 -12.82 1.03 -10.17
CA ASN A 151 -14.27 1.18 -10.20
C ASN A 151 -14.75 2.25 -11.22
N GLU A 152 -15.71 3.08 -10.83
CA GLU A 152 -16.28 4.10 -11.69
C GLU A 152 -15.32 5.25 -11.97
N ASP A 153 -14.50 5.62 -11.01
CA ASP A 153 -13.47 6.64 -11.19
C ASP A 153 -12.46 6.23 -12.27
N GLY A 154 -11.98 4.99 -12.25
CA GLY A 154 -11.10 4.47 -13.30
C GLY A 154 -11.77 4.45 -14.67
N ARG A 155 -13.04 4.03 -14.73
CA ARG A 155 -13.81 4.04 -15.99
C ARG A 155 -14.05 5.46 -16.51
N ALA A 156 -14.34 6.41 -15.63
CA ALA A 156 -14.56 7.81 -15.99
C ALA A 156 -13.28 8.47 -16.51
N ARG A 157 -12.14 8.19 -15.88
CA ARG A 157 -10.82 8.68 -16.36
C ARG A 157 -10.45 8.12 -17.72
N ASN A 158 -10.75 6.84 -17.97
CA ASN A 158 -10.44 6.15 -19.22
C ASN A 158 -8.97 6.27 -19.65
N ILE A 159 -8.05 6.17 -18.69
CA ILE A 159 -6.60 6.26 -18.90
C ILE A 159 -5.99 4.89 -18.59
N PRO A 160 -5.50 4.15 -19.57
CA PRO A 160 -4.84 2.87 -19.33
C PRO A 160 -3.44 3.04 -18.76
N THR A 161 -2.93 1.98 -18.14
CA THR A 161 -1.49 1.80 -17.95
C THR A 161 -0.95 1.11 -19.18
N GLU A 162 0.03 1.72 -19.86
CA GLU A 162 0.55 1.25 -21.14
C GLU A 162 2.07 1.46 -21.31
N ASN A 163 2.68 0.71 -22.23
CA ASN A 163 4.12 0.75 -22.53
C ASN A 163 4.98 0.53 -21.27
N VAL A 164 4.78 -0.62 -20.61
CA VAL A 164 5.55 -1.02 -19.43
C VAL A 164 6.54 -2.12 -19.81
N ILE A 165 7.80 -1.92 -19.47
CA ILE A 165 8.87 -2.90 -19.64
C ILE A 165 9.42 -3.24 -18.24
N VAL A 166 9.49 -4.53 -17.94
CA VAL A 166 10.12 -5.06 -16.72
C VAL A 166 11.21 -6.03 -17.14
N GLU A 167 12.45 -5.74 -16.78
CA GLU A 167 13.61 -6.53 -17.21
C GLU A 167 14.61 -6.72 -16.07
N ASN A 168 15.17 -7.92 -15.96
CA ASN A 168 16.17 -8.27 -14.95
C ASN A 168 15.74 -7.91 -13.52
N CYS A 169 14.50 -8.26 -13.18
CA CYS A 169 13.91 -8.02 -11.85
C CYS A 169 13.65 -9.34 -11.11
N VAL A 170 13.64 -9.26 -9.79
CA VAL A 170 13.28 -10.37 -8.88
C VAL A 170 12.05 -9.97 -8.09
N VAL A 171 11.06 -10.86 -8.03
CA VAL A 171 9.81 -10.69 -7.27
C VAL A 171 9.56 -11.92 -6.39
#